data_6b9c55e0175cccf071ae88256c0de331
#
_entry.id   6b9c55e0175cccf071ae88256c0de331
#
_cell.length_a   1.000
_cell.length_b   1.000
_cell.length_c   1.000
_cell.angle_alpha   90.00
_cell.angle_beta   90.00
_cell.angle_gamma   90.00
#
_symmetry.space_group_name_H-M   'P 1'
#
loop_
_entity.id
_entity.type
_entity.pdbx_description
1 polymer ?
#
loop_
_entity_poly.entity_id
_entity_poly.type
_entity_poly.pdbx_seq_one_letter_code
_entity_poly.pdbx_strand_id
1 'polypeptide(L)'
;MDAHKGPMRSDICLTKIEYVMSVFYKLTKNKIANSKSNGKWFAHTARIGNMTWKQLCRHIASHGSVYTEDVCIGVGTKLLDCIMEKLGEGYTVKFGDMGTFYLALHSEGTDSVSEFNAAKHITRCQLRFLPNKSKKDDVNLTSTGLMQRYDFADINTKIAGDAYEKKKEEEAEQDDVEP
;
A
#
# COMPACT_ATOMS: atom_id res chain seq x y z
N MET A 1 -43.14 -28.11 -38.97
CA MET A 1 -41.93 -27.49 -39.54
C MET A 1 -41.59 -26.33 -38.65
N ASP A 2 -40.90 -26.65 -37.57
CA ASP A 2 -40.61 -25.70 -36.45
C ASP A 2 -39.22 -25.16 -36.61
N ALA A 3 -39.15 -23.85 -36.83
CA ALA A 3 -37.89 -23.13 -36.87
C ALA A 3 -37.51 -22.66 -35.43
N HIS A 4 -36.55 -23.35 -34.85
CA HIS A 4 -35.92 -22.97 -33.61
C HIS A 4 -35.19 -21.60 -33.76
N LYS A 5 -35.78 -20.56 -33.22
CA LYS A 5 -35.10 -19.30 -32.94
C LYS A 5 -34.41 -19.43 -31.59
N GLY A 6 -33.10 -19.67 -31.60
CA GLY A 6 -32.27 -19.52 -30.41
C GLY A 6 -32.19 -18.05 -29.95
N PRO A 7 -32.05 -17.77 -28.66
CA PRO A 7 -31.98 -16.40 -28.15
C PRO A 7 -30.66 -15.72 -28.56
N MET A 8 -30.80 -14.57 -29.22
CA MET A 8 -29.69 -13.63 -29.40
C MET A 8 -29.23 -13.19 -28.03
N ARG A 9 -28.03 -13.58 -27.65
CA ARG A 9 -27.30 -13.00 -26.57
C ARG A 9 -26.80 -11.61 -26.99
N SER A 10 -27.55 -10.59 -26.66
CA SER A 10 -27.12 -9.19 -26.68
C SER A 10 -26.64 -8.78 -25.28
N ASP A 11 -25.61 -9.43 -24.78
CA ASP A 11 -24.93 -9.03 -23.58
C ASP A 11 -23.47 -8.67 -23.94
N ILE A 12 -23.34 -7.59 -24.73
CA ILE A 12 -22.13 -6.79 -24.64
C ILE A 12 -22.30 -5.95 -23.36
N CYS A 13 -22.16 -6.62 -22.22
CA CYS A 13 -21.84 -5.96 -20.99
C CYS A 13 -20.53 -5.23 -21.23
N LEU A 14 -20.60 -3.91 -21.28
CA LEU A 14 -19.46 -3.02 -21.16
C LEU A 14 -18.75 -3.41 -19.87
N THR A 15 -17.83 -4.35 -19.96
CA THR A 15 -16.92 -4.69 -18.89
C THR A 15 -16.16 -3.42 -18.57
N LYS A 16 -16.56 -2.76 -17.48
CA LYS A 16 -15.76 -1.83 -16.72
C LYS A 16 -14.37 -2.44 -16.70
N ILE A 17 -13.43 -1.89 -17.44
CA ILE A 17 -12.03 -2.27 -17.36
C ILE A 17 -11.64 -1.88 -15.94
N GLU A 18 -11.80 -2.81 -15.00
CA GLU A 18 -11.22 -2.67 -13.69
C GLU A 18 -9.71 -2.61 -13.93
N TYR A 19 -9.16 -1.44 -13.71
CA TYR A 19 -7.72 -1.22 -13.75
C TYR A 19 -7.14 -1.96 -12.53
N VAL A 20 -6.87 -3.25 -12.73
CA VAL A 20 -6.27 -4.08 -11.68
C VAL A 20 -4.87 -3.57 -11.44
N MET A 21 -4.70 -2.90 -10.32
CA MET A 21 -3.39 -2.40 -9.87
C MET A 21 -2.63 -3.55 -9.24
N SER A 22 -1.44 -3.86 -9.76
CA SER A 22 -0.59 -4.92 -9.21
C SER A 22 0.47 -4.35 -8.29
N VAL A 23 0.63 -4.99 -7.14
CA VAL A 23 1.76 -4.75 -6.23
C VAL A 23 2.95 -5.59 -6.70
N PHE A 24 4.06 -4.94 -7.01
CA PHE A 24 5.25 -5.62 -7.45
C PHE A 24 6.02 -6.22 -6.28
N TYR A 25 6.45 -7.47 -6.44
CA TYR A 25 7.33 -8.15 -5.50
C TYR A 25 8.59 -8.68 -6.19
N LYS A 26 9.60 -8.98 -5.39
CA LYS A 26 10.81 -9.72 -5.76
C LYS A 26 11.01 -10.87 -4.79
N LEU A 27 11.52 -11.98 -5.28
CA LEU A 27 11.89 -13.13 -4.46
C LEU A 27 13.32 -12.98 -3.93
N THR A 28 13.51 -13.31 -2.66
CA THR A 28 14.82 -13.29 -2.00
C THR A 28 14.99 -14.55 -1.17
N LYS A 29 16.08 -15.29 -1.39
CA LYS A 29 16.42 -16.50 -0.62
C LYS A 29 16.97 -16.12 0.75
N ASN A 30 16.42 -16.69 1.81
CA ASN A 30 16.96 -16.52 3.16
C ASN A 30 18.28 -17.30 3.30
N LYS A 31 19.36 -16.59 3.59
CA LYS A 31 20.71 -17.14 3.75
C LYS A 31 21.19 -17.18 5.20
N ILE A 32 20.32 -16.95 6.17
CA ILE A 32 20.68 -16.93 7.59
C ILE A 32 20.87 -18.37 8.08
N ALA A 33 22.10 -18.78 8.31
CA ALA A 33 22.48 -20.16 8.61
C ALA A 33 21.74 -20.81 9.78
N ASN A 34 21.45 -20.04 10.84
CA ASN A 34 20.78 -20.53 12.06
C ASN A 34 19.25 -20.33 12.06
N SER A 35 18.66 -20.00 10.93
CA SER A 35 17.21 -19.82 10.82
C SER A 35 16.53 -21.11 10.37
N LYS A 36 15.36 -21.43 10.99
CA LYS A 36 14.47 -22.51 10.53
C LYS A 36 13.97 -22.31 9.09
N SER A 37 14.15 -21.12 8.55
CA SER A 37 13.76 -20.73 7.20
C SER A 37 14.97 -20.56 6.27
N ASN A 38 16.14 -21.09 6.64
CA ASN A 38 17.32 -21.07 5.76
C ASN A 38 17.01 -21.81 4.46
N GLY A 39 17.45 -21.25 3.35
CA GLY A 39 17.19 -21.80 2.01
C GLY A 39 15.81 -21.49 1.42
N LYS A 40 14.82 -21.02 2.21
CA LYS A 40 13.48 -20.70 1.71
C LYS A 40 13.44 -19.34 1.02
N TRP A 41 12.58 -19.22 0.00
CA TRP A 41 12.34 -17.99 -0.73
C TRP A 41 11.20 -17.19 -0.10
N PHE A 42 11.38 -15.88 -0.03
CA PHE A 42 10.39 -14.93 0.51
C PHE A 42 10.14 -13.81 -0.49
N ALA A 43 8.86 -13.47 -0.65
CA ALA A 43 8.47 -12.31 -1.43
C ALA A 43 8.64 -11.03 -0.61
N HIS A 44 9.32 -10.05 -1.18
CA HIS A 44 9.47 -8.70 -0.63
C HIS A 44 8.94 -7.69 -1.63
N THR A 45 8.27 -6.64 -1.15
CA THR A 45 7.78 -5.56 -2.01
C THR A 45 8.92 -4.97 -2.84
N ALA A 46 8.74 -4.95 -4.15
CA ALA A 46 9.65 -4.28 -5.07
C ALA A 46 9.18 -2.83 -5.26
N ARG A 47 10.03 -1.87 -4.85
CA ARG A 47 9.75 -0.44 -5.02
C ARG A 47 10.29 0.01 -6.37
N ILE A 48 9.43 0.60 -7.22
CA ILE A 48 9.80 1.11 -8.54
C ILE A 48 10.51 2.47 -8.41
N GLY A 49 10.11 3.27 -7.42
CA GLY A 49 10.69 4.59 -7.18
C GLY A 49 9.97 5.34 -6.06
N ASN A 50 10.43 6.57 -5.84
CA ASN A 50 9.80 7.51 -4.91
C ASN A 50 9.11 8.60 -5.70
N MET A 51 7.85 8.88 -5.38
CA MET A 51 7.10 9.99 -5.95
C MET A 51 7.11 11.15 -4.96
N THR A 52 7.57 12.31 -5.41
CA THR A 52 7.54 13.53 -4.61
C THR A 52 6.14 14.13 -4.58
N TRP A 53 5.86 14.99 -3.59
CA TRP A 53 4.59 15.72 -3.50
C TRP A 53 4.25 16.47 -4.80
N LYS A 54 5.21 17.17 -5.38
CA LYS A 54 5.04 17.88 -6.64
C LYS A 54 4.68 16.95 -7.81
N GLN A 55 5.32 15.79 -7.89
CA GLN A 55 4.99 14.78 -8.92
C GLN A 55 3.58 14.21 -8.73
N LEU A 56 3.15 14.01 -7.47
CA LEU A 56 1.78 13.59 -7.19
C LEU A 56 0.75 14.65 -7.58
N CYS A 57 1.01 15.93 -7.29
CA CYS A 57 0.15 17.04 -7.72
C CYS A 57 0.04 17.14 -9.24
N ARG A 58 1.16 16.97 -9.96
CA ARG A 58 1.17 16.92 -11.43
C ARG A 58 0.34 15.74 -11.95
N HIS A 59 0.45 14.58 -11.31
CA HIS A 59 -0.36 13.42 -11.66
C HIS A 59 -1.86 13.70 -11.46
N ILE A 60 -2.25 14.33 -10.35
CA ILE A 60 -3.65 14.74 -10.10
C ILE A 60 -4.14 15.68 -11.22
N ALA A 61 -3.35 16.68 -11.59
CA ALA A 61 -3.68 17.61 -12.66
C ALA A 61 -3.82 16.91 -14.03
N SER A 62 -3.07 15.84 -14.29
CA SER A 62 -3.12 15.09 -15.55
C SER A 62 -4.41 14.27 -15.75
N HIS A 63 -5.21 14.06 -14.71
CA HIS A 63 -6.50 13.37 -14.81
C HIS A 63 -7.63 14.21 -15.46
N GLY A 64 -7.31 15.37 -16.03
CA GLY A 64 -8.30 16.23 -16.70
C GLY A 64 -9.25 16.92 -15.74
N SER A 65 -8.85 17.13 -14.50
CA SER A 65 -9.61 17.87 -13.50
C SER A 65 -9.45 19.38 -13.67
N VAL A 66 -10.36 20.16 -13.07
CA VAL A 66 -10.27 21.61 -12.99
C VAL A 66 -9.12 22.10 -12.08
N TYR A 67 -8.46 21.17 -11.38
CA TYR A 67 -7.38 21.48 -10.45
C TYR A 67 -6.04 21.47 -11.19
N THR A 68 -5.41 22.64 -11.26
CA THR A 68 -4.05 22.78 -11.81
C THR A 68 -2.99 22.27 -10.82
N GLU A 69 -1.78 22.01 -11.31
CA GLU A 69 -0.65 21.56 -10.47
C GLU A 69 -0.43 22.53 -9.29
N ASP A 70 -0.43 23.84 -9.54
CA ASP A 70 -0.18 24.87 -8.53
C ASP A 70 -1.28 24.92 -7.45
N VAL A 71 -2.54 24.77 -7.85
CA VAL A 71 -3.67 24.68 -6.91
C VAL A 71 -3.53 23.45 -6.02
N CYS A 72 -3.20 22.30 -6.61
CA CYS A 72 -2.98 21.07 -5.84
C CYS A 72 -1.82 21.22 -4.85
N ILE A 73 -0.71 21.84 -5.25
CA ILE A 73 0.43 22.10 -4.37
C ILE A 73 0.02 23.01 -3.22
N GLY A 74 -0.64 24.14 -3.52
CA GLY A 74 -1.03 25.11 -2.50
C GLY A 74 -2.00 24.57 -1.47
N VAL A 75 -3.09 23.94 -1.93
CA VAL A 75 -4.09 23.33 -1.04
C VAL A 75 -3.48 22.19 -0.22
N GLY A 76 -2.68 21.34 -0.83
CA GLY A 76 -2.10 20.22 -0.13
C GLY A 76 -1.05 20.64 0.92
N THR A 77 -0.22 21.65 0.63
CA THR A 77 0.71 22.19 1.62
C THR A 77 -0.05 22.73 2.83
N LYS A 78 -1.08 23.53 2.59
CA LYS A 78 -1.92 24.08 3.66
C LYS A 78 -2.64 23.00 4.47
N LEU A 79 -3.09 21.93 3.79
CA LEU A 79 -3.72 20.78 4.44
C LEU A 79 -2.75 20.09 5.41
N LEU A 80 -1.50 19.84 4.99
CA LEU A 80 -0.47 19.24 5.84
C LEU A 80 -0.17 20.10 7.07
N ASP A 81 -0.02 21.42 6.89
CA ASP A 81 0.21 22.34 7.99
C ASP A 81 -0.94 22.30 9.01
N CYS A 82 -2.19 22.37 8.54
CA CYS A 82 -3.37 22.30 9.40
C CYS A 82 -3.51 20.94 10.12
N ILE A 83 -3.16 19.84 9.48
CA ILE A 83 -3.13 18.52 10.14
C ILE A 83 -2.14 18.53 11.29
N MET A 84 -0.91 19.01 11.06
CA MET A 84 0.12 19.06 12.10
C MET A 84 -0.28 19.98 13.26
N GLU A 85 -0.88 21.13 12.97
CA GLU A 85 -1.42 22.04 13.97
C GLU A 85 -2.45 21.34 14.87
N LYS A 86 -3.46 20.69 14.27
CA LYS A 86 -4.52 20.01 15.04
C LYS A 86 -4.03 18.80 15.80
N LEU A 87 -3.07 18.07 15.28
CA LEU A 87 -2.42 16.99 16.01
C LEU A 87 -1.65 17.50 17.23
N GLY A 88 -0.99 18.67 17.11
CA GLY A 88 -0.30 19.33 18.23
C GLY A 88 -1.25 19.83 19.32
N GLU A 89 -2.48 20.21 18.97
CA GLU A 89 -3.56 20.57 19.90
C GLU A 89 -4.18 19.35 20.60
N GLY A 90 -3.76 18.11 20.25
CA GLY A 90 -4.25 16.88 20.85
C GLY A 90 -5.43 16.24 20.14
N TYR A 91 -5.83 16.73 18.96
CA TYR A 91 -6.85 16.07 18.15
C TYR A 91 -6.28 14.87 17.40
N THR A 92 -7.15 13.89 17.10
CA THR A 92 -6.90 12.90 16.05
C THR A 92 -7.55 13.38 14.75
N VAL A 93 -6.89 13.25 13.63
CA VAL A 93 -7.37 13.75 12.34
C VAL A 93 -7.76 12.58 11.46
N LYS A 94 -9.08 12.41 11.23
CA LYS A 94 -9.58 11.42 10.26
C LYS A 94 -9.41 11.99 8.85
N PHE A 95 -8.59 11.33 8.03
CA PHE A 95 -8.30 11.72 6.67
C PHE A 95 -9.18 10.92 5.68
N GLY A 96 -10.42 11.38 5.54
CA GLY A 96 -11.41 10.71 4.70
C GLY A 96 -11.51 9.21 5.02
N ASP A 97 -11.58 8.40 3.97
CA ASP A 97 -11.63 6.94 4.08
C ASP A 97 -10.25 6.27 4.11
N MET A 98 -9.16 7.03 4.05
CA MET A 98 -7.82 6.47 4.19
C MET A 98 -7.56 5.96 5.61
N GLY A 99 -7.92 6.74 6.62
CA GLY A 99 -7.65 6.40 8.01
C GLY A 99 -7.51 7.60 8.91
N THR A 100 -6.81 7.42 10.03
CA THR A 100 -6.70 8.45 11.07
C THR A 100 -5.25 8.66 11.44
N PHE A 101 -4.82 9.92 11.46
CA PHE A 101 -3.54 10.36 12.01
C PHE A 101 -3.70 10.70 13.49
N TYR A 102 -2.71 10.35 14.30
CA TYR A 102 -2.65 10.68 15.71
C TYR A 102 -1.20 10.72 16.22
N LEU A 103 -0.97 11.45 17.30
CA LEU A 103 0.32 11.44 18.01
C LEU A 103 0.29 10.36 19.09
N ALA A 104 1.38 9.60 19.19
CA ALA A 104 1.60 8.62 20.24
C ALA A 104 2.84 9.02 21.04
N LEU A 105 2.69 9.05 22.38
CA LEU A 105 3.77 9.32 23.30
C LEU A 105 4.35 8.02 23.85
N HIS A 106 5.64 8.00 24.08
CA HIS A 106 6.33 7.01 24.89
C HIS A 106 6.91 7.70 26.11
N SER A 107 6.71 7.12 27.28
CA SER A 107 7.26 7.62 28.52
C SER A 107 7.87 6.49 29.35
N GLU A 108 8.82 6.85 30.19
CA GLU A 108 9.28 6.03 31.30
C GLU A 108 8.27 6.16 32.45
N GLY A 109 8.06 5.07 33.19
CA GLY A 109 7.18 5.04 34.36
C GLY A 109 7.84 5.72 35.56
N THR A 110 7.00 6.23 36.47
CA THR A 110 7.39 6.72 37.80
C THR A 110 6.52 6.07 38.87
N ASP A 111 7.01 5.96 40.10
CA ASP A 111 6.26 5.32 41.18
C ASP A 111 5.09 6.17 41.66
N SER A 112 5.14 7.47 41.46
CA SER A 112 4.04 8.38 41.81
C SER A 112 3.78 9.42 40.72
N VAL A 113 2.55 9.93 40.67
CA VAL A 113 2.14 10.99 39.72
C VAL A 113 2.92 12.29 40.00
N SER A 114 3.23 12.57 41.28
CA SER A 114 3.96 13.76 41.69
C SER A 114 5.42 13.79 41.21
N GLU A 115 6.02 12.65 40.93
CA GLU A 115 7.38 12.52 40.42
C GLU A 115 7.45 12.66 38.89
N PHE A 116 6.29 12.54 38.22
CA PHE A 116 6.29 12.62 36.76
C PHE A 116 6.61 14.03 36.26
N ASN A 117 7.67 14.12 35.51
CA ASN A 117 8.08 15.34 34.81
C ASN A 117 8.06 15.06 33.29
N ALA A 118 7.22 15.77 32.57
CA ALA A 118 7.05 15.56 31.14
C ALA A 118 8.37 15.72 30.35
N ALA A 119 9.16 16.71 30.66
CA ALA A 119 10.44 17.01 30.00
C ALA A 119 11.50 15.91 30.22
N LYS A 120 11.39 15.17 31.33
CA LYS A 120 12.35 14.10 31.69
C LYS A 120 11.85 12.73 31.27
N HIS A 121 10.56 12.46 31.46
CA HIS A 121 10.03 11.10 31.33
C HIS A 121 9.36 10.82 29.99
N ILE A 122 8.96 11.85 29.21
CA ILE A 122 8.50 11.63 27.84
C ILE A 122 9.73 11.47 26.94
N THR A 123 9.99 10.24 26.50
CA THR A 123 11.19 9.90 25.73
C THR A 123 10.97 10.04 24.23
N ARG A 124 9.71 9.99 23.76
CA ARG A 124 9.42 10.02 22.32
C ARG A 124 7.97 10.45 22.04
N CYS A 125 7.81 11.27 20.99
CA CYS A 125 6.52 11.56 20.36
C CYS A 125 6.57 11.11 18.90
N GLN A 126 5.57 10.36 18.45
CA GLN A 126 5.54 9.78 17.10
C GLN A 126 4.21 10.07 16.42
N LEU A 127 4.28 10.49 15.16
CA LEU A 127 3.13 10.48 14.28
C LEU A 127 2.79 9.04 13.89
N ARG A 128 1.55 8.64 14.14
CA ARG A 128 1.03 7.34 13.75
C ARG A 128 -0.16 7.47 12.81
N PHE A 129 -0.30 6.48 11.97
CA PHE A 129 -1.43 6.35 11.05
C PHE A 129 -2.15 5.04 11.32
N LEU A 130 -3.47 5.11 11.51
CA LEU A 130 -4.34 3.96 11.65
C LEU A 130 -5.17 3.82 10.36
N PRO A 131 -4.92 2.79 9.55
CA PRO A 131 -5.67 2.54 8.33
C PRO A 131 -7.16 2.34 8.58
N ASN A 132 -8.01 2.74 7.65
CA ASN A 132 -9.44 2.51 7.75
C ASN A 132 -9.77 1.01 7.73
N LYS A 133 -10.64 0.58 8.64
CA LYS A 133 -11.07 -0.82 8.80
C LYS A 133 -12.53 -1.04 8.40
N SER A 134 -13.16 -0.05 7.76
CA SER A 134 -14.57 -0.16 7.40
C SER A 134 -14.81 -1.36 6.49
N LYS A 135 -15.82 -2.17 6.85
CA LYS A 135 -16.27 -3.31 6.02
C LYS A 135 -17.34 -2.89 5.01
N LYS A 136 -17.88 -1.70 5.13
CA LYS A 136 -19.03 -1.23 4.33
C LYS A 136 -18.63 -0.50 3.05
N ASP A 137 -17.42 0.06 3.04
CA ASP A 137 -16.93 0.86 1.93
C ASP A 137 -15.79 0.11 1.26
N ASP A 138 -15.62 0.28 -0.03
CA ASP A 138 -14.55 -0.30 -0.86
C ASP A 138 -13.13 0.11 -0.43
N VAL A 139 -13.01 0.79 0.72
CA VAL A 139 -11.78 1.38 1.24
C VAL A 139 -11.34 0.71 2.54
N ASN A 140 -11.29 -0.61 2.54
CA ASN A 140 -10.63 -1.36 3.62
C ASN A 140 -9.12 -1.40 3.36
N LEU A 141 -8.34 -0.62 4.12
CA LEU A 141 -6.88 -0.54 4.00
C LEU A 141 -6.14 -1.45 5.01
N THR A 142 -6.82 -2.40 5.62
CA THR A 142 -6.17 -3.46 6.40
C THR A 142 -5.50 -4.48 5.47
N SER A 143 -4.63 -5.33 6.02
CA SER A 143 -3.98 -6.40 5.25
C SER A 143 -4.97 -7.24 4.45
N THR A 144 -6.10 -7.61 5.05
CA THR A 144 -7.15 -8.39 4.36
C THR A 144 -7.79 -7.61 3.21
N GLY A 145 -8.11 -6.33 3.41
CA GLY A 145 -8.70 -5.49 2.37
C GLY A 145 -7.73 -5.23 1.22
N LEU A 146 -6.45 -4.99 1.52
CA LEU A 146 -5.43 -4.78 0.50
C LEU A 146 -5.13 -6.05 -0.31
N MET A 147 -5.16 -7.23 0.33
CA MET A 147 -5.02 -8.52 -0.35
C MET A 147 -6.17 -8.81 -1.34
N GLN A 148 -7.36 -8.30 -1.08
CA GLN A 148 -8.53 -8.43 -1.97
C GLN A 148 -8.54 -7.39 -3.10
N ARG A 149 -7.86 -6.27 -2.90
CA ARG A 149 -7.89 -5.11 -3.81
C ARG A 149 -6.81 -5.17 -4.89
N TYR A 150 -5.66 -5.77 -4.58
CA TYR A 150 -4.49 -5.75 -5.46
C TYR A 150 -4.10 -7.17 -5.88
N ASP A 151 -3.70 -7.29 -7.14
CA ASP A 151 -2.96 -8.45 -7.62
C ASP A 151 -1.46 -8.33 -7.29
N PHE A 152 -0.75 -9.43 -7.43
CA PHE A 152 0.68 -9.49 -7.16
C PHE A 152 1.43 -9.94 -8.41
N ALA A 153 2.43 -9.17 -8.82
CA ALA A 153 3.25 -9.47 -9.99
C ALA A 153 4.74 -9.44 -9.64
N ASP A 154 5.49 -10.39 -10.16
CA ASP A 154 6.95 -10.38 -10.05
C ASP A 154 7.51 -9.22 -10.88
N ILE A 155 8.35 -8.37 -10.27
CA ILE A 155 8.96 -7.22 -10.94
C ILE A 155 9.86 -7.65 -12.10
N ASN A 156 10.50 -8.81 -11.99
CA ASN A 156 11.41 -9.33 -13.00
C ASN A 156 10.64 -9.77 -14.26
N THR A 157 9.47 -10.38 -14.11
CA THR A 157 8.58 -10.71 -15.22
C THR A 157 8.20 -9.47 -16.01
N LYS A 158 7.91 -8.36 -15.32
CA LYS A 158 7.57 -7.10 -15.99
C LYS A 158 8.74 -6.47 -16.75
N ILE A 159 9.98 -6.64 -16.22
CA ILE A 159 11.18 -6.03 -16.81
C ILE A 159 11.76 -6.89 -17.94
N ALA A 160 11.80 -8.21 -17.74
CA ALA A 160 12.46 -9.16 -18.62
C ALA A 160 11.50 -9.95 -19.54
N GLY A 161 10.17 -9.83 -19.32
CA GLY A 161 9.17 -10.55 -20.09
C GLY A 161 9.31 -12.06 -20.00
N ASP A 162 8.90 -12.77 -21.06
CA ASP A 162 8.85 -14.24 -21.13
C ASP A 162 10.20 -14.95 -20.91
N ALA A 163 11.31 -14.23 -21.12
CA ALA A 163 12.66 -14.79 -20.91
C ALA A 163 12.95 -15.07 -19.42
N TYR A 164 12.36 -14.29 -18.51
CA TYR A 164 12.52 -14.52 -17.07
C TYR A 164 11.68 -15.71 -16.57
N GLU A 165 10.47 -15.88 -17.09
CA GLU A 165 9.61 -17.01 -16.72
C GLU A 165 10.28 -18.34 -17.11
N LYS A 166 10.81 -18.44 -18.34
CA LYS A 166 11.56 -19.64 -18.78
C LYS A 166 12.74 -19.96 -17.89
N LYS A 167 13.51 -18.93 -17.50
CA LYS A 167 14.66 -19.14 -16.63
C LYS A 167 14.24 -19.63 -15.24
N LYS A 168 13.11 -19.15 -14.73
CA LYS A 168 12.55 -19.57 -13.45
C LYS A 168 12.08 -21.02 -13.47
N GLU A 169 11.48 -21.45 -14.59
CA GLU A 169 11.08 -22.86 -14.82
C GLU A 169 12.31 -23.76 -14.88
N GLU A 170 13.37 -23.37 -15.61
CA GLU A 170 14.63 -24.12 -15.71
C GLU A 170 15.34 -24.25 -14.35
N GLU A 171 15.34 -23.19 -13.52
CA GLU A 171 15.93 -23.23 -12.17
C GLU A 171 15.10 -24.12 -11.22
N ALA A 172 13.78 -24.17 -11.35
CA ALA A 172 12.91 -25.02 -10.55
C ALA A 172 13.12 -26.52 -10.89
N GLU A 173 13.28 -26.85 -12.16
CA GLU A 173 13.56 -28.24 -12.60
C GLU A 173 14.94 -28.73 -12.14
N GLN A 174 15.93 -27.85 -11.95
CA GLN A 174 17.25 -28.22 -11.44
C GLN A 174 17.26 -28.44 -9.93
N ASP A 175 16.45 -27.72 -9.14
CA ASP A 175 16.38 -27.92 -7.68
C ASP A 175 15.64 -29.23 -7.31
N ASP A 176 14.83 -29.81 -8.22
CA ASP A 176 14.15 -31.10 -8.00
C ASP A 176 14.99 -32.34 -8.37
N VAL A 177 16.18 -32.16 -8.94
CA VAL A 177 17.05 -33.26 -9.46
C VAL A 177 18.25 -33.57 -8.55
N GLU A 178 18.52 -32.81 -7.47
CA GLU A 178 19.56 -33.19 -6.50
C GLU A 178 19.00 -34.10 -5.39
N PRO A 179 19.53 -35.30 -5.24
CA PRO A 179 19.13 -36.29 -4.23
C PRO A 179 19.64 -35.95 -2.81
#